data_468eab1b19f8f8885d1411e848bba699
#
_entry.id   468eab1b19f8f8885d1411e848bba699
#
_cell.length_a   1.000
_cell.length_b   1.000
_cell.length_c   1.000
_cell.angle_alpha   90.00
_cell.angle_beta   90.00
_cell.angle_gamma   90.00
#
_symmetry.space_group_name_H-M   'P 1'
#
loop_
_entity.id
_entity.type
_entity.pdbx_description
1 polymer ?
#
loop_
_entity_poly.entity_id
_entity_poly.type
_entity_poly.pdbx_seq_one_letter_code
_entity_poly.pdbx_strand_id
1 'polypeptide(L)'
;MRSQDVLHSAYMPHFRAQMNCVPGMVTSFSFIPSVTTAEMRDKPAMIEKVANINAIRAKKSIDLVANGQVALDPYTFDFLLLCNKICGTSHYNMQMKIVVDTPEEYKAWLKDRKTIVQAVKNAADEAKASEVAASQTKDSITAKSNDTTVVAQAEMK
;
A
#
# COMPACT_ATOMS: atom_id res chain seq x y z
N MET A 1 -16.03 -8.81 -9.73
CA MET A 1 -14.70 -9.33 -9.30
C MET A 1 -14.31 -10.50 -10.17
N ARG A 2 -13.04 -10.67 -10.43
CA ARG A 2 -12.50 -11.84 -11.15
C ARG A 2 -11.06 -12.08 -10.68
N SER A 3 -10.59 -13.31 -10.79
CA SER A 3 -9.20 -13.67 -10.60
C SER A 3 -8.49 -13.82 -11.93
N GLN A 4 -7.19 -13.50 -11.97
CA GLN A 4 -6.32 -13.70 -13.15
C GLN A 4 -5.49 -14.99 -13.06
N ASP A 5 -5.29 -15.51 -11.85
CA ASP A 5 -4.40 -16.63 -11.56
C ASP A 5 -5.13 -17.82 -10.93
N VAL A 6 -5.29 -17.82 -9.61
CA VAL A 6 -5.90 -18.90 -8.82
C VAL A 6 -7.20 -18.48 -8.15
N LEU A 7 -7.81 -19.38 -7.42
CA LEU A 7 -9.02 -19.09 -6.64
C LEU A 7 -8.68 -18.19 -5.45
N HIS A 8 -9.30 -17.02 -5.41
CA HIS A 8 -9.32 -16.10 -4.27
C HIS A 8 -10.74 -15.97 -3.73
N SER A 9 -10.88 -15.20 -2.66
CA SER A 9 -12.20 -14.76 -2.21
C SER A 9 -12.16 -13.30 -1.74
N ALA A 10 -13.25 -12.60 -1.99
CA ALA A 10 -13.53 -11.31 -1.36
C ALA A 10 -14.33 -11.59 -0.09
N TYR A 11 -13.67 -11.60 1.05
CA TYR A 11 -14.27 -11.85 2.36
C TYR A 11 -14.25 -10.58 3.21
N MET A 12 -15.41 -10.14 3.62
CA MET A 12 -15.61 -8.93 4.41
C MET A 12 -16.35 -9.31 5.70
N PRO A 13 -15.63 -9.68 6.78
CA PRO A 13 -16.21 -10.26 7.98
C PRO A 13 -17.24 -9.34 8.66
N HIS A 14 -16.98 -8.05 8.72
CA HIS A 14 -17.85 -7.08 9.37
C HIS A 14 -19.15 -6.81 8.61
N PHE A 15 -19.17 -7.05 7.30
CA PHE A 15 -20.37 -6.97 6.46
C PHE A 15 -21.05 -8.33 6.28
N ARG A 16 -20.50 -9.41 6.85
CA ARG A 16 -20.97 -10.80 6.67
C ARG A 16 -21.09 -11.18 5.19
N ALA A 17 -20.25 -10.63 4.35
CA ALA A 17 -20.24 -10.83 2.91
C ALA A 17 -19.02 -11.62 2.48
N GLN A 18 -19.23 -12.59 1.60
CA GLN A 18 -18.16 -13.37 0.98
C GLN A 18 -18.55 -13.75 -0.44
N MET A 19 -17.57 -13.65 -1.35
CA MET A 19 -17.72 -14.16 -2.72
C MET A 19 -16.41 -14.71 -3.24
N ASN A 20 -16.44 -15.86 -3.89
CA ASN A 20 -15.27 -16.42 -4.53
C ASN A 20 -14.94 -15.66 -5.82
N CYS A 21 -13.65 -15.42 -6.04
CA CYS A 21 -13.09 -14.88 -7.27
C CYS A 21 -12.44 -16.04 -8.03
N VAL A 22 -13.18 -16.61 -9.00
CA VAL A 22 -12.79 -17.79 -9.75
C VAL A 22 -12.17 -17.36 -11.08
N PRO A 23 -11.01 -17.94 -11.49
CA PRO A 23 -10.44 -17.69 -12.82
C PRO A 23 -11.46 -17.99 -13.93
N GLY A 24 -11.50 -17.14 -14.95
CA GLY A 24 -12.43 -17.28 -16.07
C GLY A 24 -13.88 -16.86 -15.80
N MET A 25 -14.23 -16.53 -14.56
CA MET A 25 -15.58 -16.08 -14.20
C MET A 25 -15.59 -14.64 -13.70
N VAL A 26 -16.64 -13.90 -14.02
CA VAL A 26 -16.94 -12.60 -13.42
C VAL A 26 -18.06 -12.77 -12.42
N THR A 27 -17.81 -12.44 -11.17
CA THR A 27 -18.80 -12.46 -10.10
C THR A 27 -19.05 -11.05 -9.59
N SER A 28 -20.29 -10.75 -9.21
CA SER A 28 -20.69 -9.46 -8.68
C SER A 28 -21.71 -9.63 -7.55
N PHE A 29 -21.64 -8.77 -6.57
CA PHE A 29 -22.68 -8.58 -5.57
C PHE A 29 -22.67 -7.11 -5.13
N SER A 30 -23.76 -6.67 -4.54
CA SER A 30 -23.90 -5.32 -4.02
C SER A 30 -24.52 -5.35 -2.62
N PHE A 31 -24.12 -4.43 -1.78
CA PHE A 31 -24.71 -4.19 -0.47
C PHE A 31 -24.54 -2.72 -0.10
N ILE A 32 -25.35 -2.26 0.85
CA ILE A 32 -25.26 -0.91 1.37
C ILE A 32 -24.80 -1.01 2.83
N PRO A 33 -23.62 -0.47 3.17
CA PRO A 33 -23.18 -0.39 4.55
C PRO A 33 -24.15 0.50 5.36
N SER A 34 -24.51 0.06 6.55
CA SER A 34 -25.43 0.79 7.43
C SER A 34 -24.72 1.70 8.45
N VAL A 35 -23.42 1.60 8.57
CA VAL A 35 -22.60 2.29 9.57
C VAL A 35 -21.29 2.73 8.91
N THR A 36 -20.91 3.98 9.11
CA THR A 36 -19.62 4.51 8.62
C THR A 36 -18.44 3.96 9.44
N THR A 37 -17.25 4.11 8.89
CA THR A 37 -16.01 3.71 9.59
C THR A 37 -15.81 4.51 10.87
N ALA A 38 -16.13 5.82 10.84
CA ALA A 38 -16.05 6.70 12.00
C ALA A 38 -17.04 6.27 13.10
N GLU A 39 -18.31 6.14 12.77
CA GLU A 39 -19.34 5.68 13.72
C GLU A 39 -19.01 4.29 14.31
N MET A 40 -18.39 3.41 13.53
CA MET A 40 -18.02 2.10 14.04
C MET A 40 -16.87 2.18 15.05
N ARG A 41 -15.93 3.10 14.87
CA ARG A 41 -14.84 3.36 15.83
C ARG A 41 -15.33 3.93 17.14
N ASP A 42 -16.39 4.73 17.11
CA ASP A 42 -16.98 5.38 18.28
C ASP A 42 -17.89 4.47 19.11
N LYS A 43 -18.19 3.25 18.62
CA LYS A 43 -18.98 2.30 19.40
C LYS A 43 -18.23 1.81 20.63
N PRO A 44 -18.87 1.83 21.84
CA PRO A 44 -18.21 1.44 23.09
C PRO A 44 -17.53 0.06 23.02
N ALA A 45 -18.20 -0.92 22.45
CA ALA A 45 -17.64 -2.27 22.29
C ALA A 45 -16.41 -2.29 21.38
N MET A 46 -16.31 -1.38 20.39
CA MET A 46 -15.15 -1.27 19.52
C MET A 46 -14.00 -0.57 20.23
N ILE A 47 -14.29 0.47 20.99
CA ILE A 47 -13.29 1.19 21.81
C ILE A 47 -12.65 0.22 22.80
N GLU A 48 -13.45 -0.56 23.51
CA GLU A 48 -12.96 -1.59 24.45
C GLU A 48 -12.09 -2.64 23.74
N LYS A 49 -12.55 -3.13 22.58
CA LYS A 49 -11.79 -4.10 21.79
C LYS A 49 -10.44 -3.55 21.34
N VAL A 50 -10.39 -2.31 20.86
CA VAL A 50 -9.16 -1.65 20.43
C VAL A 50 -8.21 -1.45 21.63
N ALA A 51 -8.73 -1.03 22.80
CA ALA A 51 -7.95 -0.88 24.02
C ALA A 51 -7.32 -2.20 24.47
N ASN A 52 -8.08 -3.30 24.46
CA ASN A 52 -7.60 -4.62 24.80
C ASN A 52 -6.50 -5.12 23.84
N ILE A 53 -6.69 -4.93 22.53
CA ILE A 53 -5.67 -5.27 21.52
C ILE A 53 -4.40 -4.46 21.76
N ASN A 54 -4.52 -3.17 22.01
CA ASN A 54 -3.37 -2.29 22.21
C ASN A 54 -2.62 -2.61 23.51
N ALA A 55 -3.32 -3.02 24.57
CA ALA A 55 -2.67 -3.51 25.78
C ALA A 55 -1.83 -4.77 25.54
N ILE A 56 -2.33 -5.71 24.72
CA ILE A 56 -1.58 -6.92 24.34
C ILE A 56 -0.37 -6.54 23.47
N ARG A 57 -0.56 -5.62 22.50
CA ARG A 57 0.52 -5.14 21.60
C ARG A 57 1.62 -4.42 22.38
N ALA A 58 1.25 -3.59 23.36
CA ALA A 58 2.19 -2.91 24.22
C ALA A 58 3.08 -3.90 25.01
N LYS A 59 2.49 -4.92 25.62
CA LYS A 59 3.24 -5.98 26.30
C LYS A 59 4.20 -6.69 25.35
N LYS A 60 3.71 -7.10 24.18
CA LYS A 60 4.54 -7.77 23.16
C LYS A 60 5.66 -6.87 22.64
N SER A 61 5.43 -5.57 22.53
CA SER A 61 6.44 -4.60 22.09
C SER A 61 7.62 -4.50 23.04
N ILE A 62 7.41 -4.67 24.34
CA ILE A 62 8.50 -4.70 25.34
C ILE A 62 9.45 -5.86 25.02
N ASP A 63 8.93 -7.05 24.77
CA ASP A 63 9.74 -8.23 24.46
C ASP A 63 10.46 -8.07 23.11
N LEU A 64 9.78 -7.51 22.09
CA LEU A 64 10.37 -7.26 20.77
C LEU A 64 11.53 -6.28 20.85
N VAL A 65 11.35 -5.16 21.57
CA VAL A 65 12.39 -4.14 21.75
C VAL A 65 13.58 -4.70 22.55
N ALA A 66 13.33 -5.50 23.58
CA ALA A 66 14.40 -6.17 24.32
C ALA A 66 15.23 -7.12 23.44
N ASN A 67 14.64 -7.65 22.36
CA ASN A 67 15.32 -8.50 21.38
C ASN A 67 15.85 -7.71 20.13
N GLY A 68 15.93 -6.37 20.20
CA GLY A 68 16.43 -5.52 19.12
C GLY A 68 15.48 -5.38 17.92
N GLN A 69 14.20 -5.71 18.09
CA GLN A 69 13.16 -5.56 17.05
C GLN A 69 12.38 -4.26 17.25
N VAL A 70 11.62 -3.87 16.23
CA VAL A 70 10.78 -2.66 16.28
C VAL A 70 9.50 -2.93 17.07
N ALA A 71 9.07 -1.96 17.88
CA ALA A 71 7.79 -2.01 18.57
C ALA A 71 6.60 -2.10 17.58
N LEU A 72 5.53 -2.75 18.01
CA LEU A 72 4.31 -2.84 17.21
C LEU A 72 3.55 -1.50 17.23
N ASP A 73 3.14 -1.03 16.06
CA ASP A 73 2.28 0.15 15.97
C ASP A 73 0.93 -0.06 16.67
N PRO A 74 0.33 0.99 17.23
CA PRO A 74 -1.01 0.91 17.81
C PRO A 74 -2.03 0.43 16.76
N TYR A 75 -2.89 -0.47 17.19
CA TYR A 75 -4.00 -0.93 16.36
C TYR A 75 -5.13 0.10 16.34
N THR A 76 -5.64 0.38 15.15
CA THR A 76 -6.89 1.12 14.93
C THR A 76 -7.87 0.22 14.19
N PHE A 77 -9.16 0.37 14.48
CA PHE A 77 -10.17 -0.41 13.76
C PHE A 77 -10.31 0.09 12.33
N ASP A 78 -10.32 -0.86 11.39
CA ASP A 78 -10.71 -0.64 9.99
C ASP A 78 -11.62 -1.79 9.55
N PHE A 79 -12.57 -1.53 8.65
CA PHE A 79 -13.20 -2.59 7.90
C PHE A 79 -12.18 -3.23 6.95
N LEU A 80 -12.23 -4.53 6.80
CA LEU A 80 -11.25 -5.26 6.01
C LEU A 80 -11.93 -6.09 4.91
N LEU A 81 -11.30 -6.07 3.74
CA LEU A 81 -11.46 -7.06 2.69
C LEU A 81 -10.27 -8.02 2.78
N LEU A 82 -10.55 -9.29 2.95
CA LEU A 82 -9.56 -10.34 3.16
C LEU A 82 -9.71 -11.41 2.09
N CYS A 83 -8.64 -12.13 1.80
CA CYS A 83 -8.72 -13.41 1.10
C CYS A 83 -8.79 -14.54 2.14
N ASN A 84 -9.79 -15.41 2.08
CA ASN A 84 -9.93 -16.58 2.95
C ASN A 84 -9.81 -17.92 2.19
N LYS A 85 -9.20 -17.89 0.98
CA LYS A 85 -8.85 -19.08 0.19
C LYS A 85 -7.33 -19.15 0.07
N ILE A 86 -6.73 -20.31 0.35
CA ILE A 86 -5.29 -20.50 0.19
C ILE A 86 -4.94 -20.30 -1.28
N CYS A 87 -4.25 -19.20 -1.59
CA CYS A 87 -3.98 -18.73 -2.94
C CYS A 87 -2.48 -18.55 -3.26
N GLY A 88 -1.60 -18.95 -2.36
CA GLY A 88 -0.16 -18.88 -2.56
C GLY A 88 0.59 -18.37 -1.33
N THR A 89 1.88 -18.12 -1.49
CA THR A 89 2.80 -17.73 -0.40
C THR A 89 2.43 -16.40 0.27
N SER A 90 1.84 -15.46 -0.48
CA SER A 90 1.42 -14.15 0.03
C SER A 90 -0.02 -14.13 0.58
N HIS A 91 -0.67 -15.28 0.67
CA HIS A 91 -2.06 -15.37 1.17
C HIS A 91 -2.25 -14.72 2.54
N TYR A 92 -1.31 -14.88 3.46
CA TYR A 92 -1.39 -14.33 4.82
C TYR A 92 -1.45 -12.79 4.88
N ASN A 93 -0.97 -12.11 3.85
CA ASN A 93 -0.93 -10.65 3.76
C ASN A 93 -1.91 -10.09 2.71
N MET A 94 -2.78 -10.92 2.15
CA MET A 94 -3.75 -10.51 1.14
C MET A 94 -4.96 -9.87 1.80
N GLN A 95 -4.82 -8.59 2.16
CA GLN A 95 -5.85 -7.80 2.83
C GLN A 95 -5.87 -6.36 2.30
N MET A 96 -7.02 -5.72 2.40
CA MET A 96 -7.26 -4.35 1.99
C MET A 96 -8.19 -3.66 2.99
N LYS A 97 -7.95 -2.40 3.30
CA LYS A 97 -8.85 -1.59 4.12
C LYS A 97 -10.03 -1.13 3.30
N ILE A 98 -11.21 -1.19 3.89
CA ILE A 98 -12.43 -0.60 3.35
C ILE A 98 -12.77 0.61 4.23
N VAL A 99 -12.94 1.76 3.60
CA VAL A 99 -13.42 2.98 4.26
C VAL A 99 -14.87 3.18 3.84
N VAL A 100 -15.75 3.32 4.82
CA VAL A 100 -17.16 3.64 4.63
C VAL A 100 -17.35 5.06 5.10
N ASP A 101 -17.58 5.94 4.16
CA ASP A 101 -17.78 7.37 4.37
C ASP A 101 -19.24 7.76 4.12
N THR A 102 -19.60 8.96 4.52
CA THR A 102 -20.86 9.59 4.08
C THR A 102 -20.79 9.91 2.58
N PRO A 103 -21.94 10.07 1.90
CA PRO A 103 -21.94 10.44 0.47
C PRO A 103 -21.19 11.74 0.16
N GLU A 104 -21.18 12.68 1.09
CA GLU A 104 -20.51 13.97 0.98
C GLU A 104 -19.00 13.82 1.08
N GLU A 105 -18.53 13.08 2.06
CA GLU A 105 -17.11 12.77 2.27
C GLU A 105 -16.55 11.97 1.09
N TYR A 106 -17.29 10.96 0.62
CA TYR A 106 -16.91 10.20 -0.57
C TYR A 106 -16.78 11.07 -1.81
N LYS A 107 -17.73 12.00 -2.05
CA LYS A 107 -17.65 12.94 -3.17
C LYS A 107 -16.45 13.87 -3.05
N ALA A 108 -16.14 14.35 -1.85
CA ALA A 108 -14.97 15.18 -1.59
C ALA A 108 -13.68 14.39 -1.88
N TRP A 109 -13.56 13.19 -1.33
CA TRP A 109 -12.43 12.29 -1.58
C TRP A 109 -12.25 11.98 -3.08
N LEU A 110 -13.35 11.74 -3.83
CA LEU A 110 -13.29 11.41 -5.24
C LEU A 110 -12.76 12.56 -6.12
N LYS A 111 -13.02 13.82 -5.75
CA LYS A 111 -12.51 14.99 -6.48
C LYS A 111 -10.98 15.05 -6.53
N ASP A 112 -10.33 14.58 -5.47
CA ASP A 112 -8.87 14.62 -5.36
C ASP A 112 -8.19 13.39 -5.97
N ARG A 113 -8.98 12.42 -6.47
CA ARG A 113 -8.43 11.18 -7.03
C ARG A 113 -8.14 11.32 -8.50
N LYS A 114 -6.93 10.93 -8.86
CA LYS A 114 -6.53 10.80 -10.28
C LYS A 114 -7.19 9.56 -10.88
N THR A 115 -7.67 9.68 -12.10
CA THR A 115 -8.12 8.50 -12.83
C THR A 115 -6.94 7.57 -13.12
N ILE A 116 -7.21 6.29 -13.37
CA ILE A 116 -6.18 5.30 -13.73
C ILE A 116 -5.35 5.80 -14.92
N VAL A 117 -6.02 6.40 -15.92
CA VAL A 117 -5.35 6.94 -17.11
C VAL A 117 -4.40 8.08 -16.75
N GLN A 118 -4.79 8.97 -15.85
CA GLN A 118 -3.91 10.05 -15.36
C GLN A 118 -2.75 9.52 -14.54
N ALA A 119 -2.99 8.51 -13.68
CA ALA A 119 -1.95 7.90 -12.89
C ALA A 119 -0.89 7.21 -13.77
N VAL A 120 -1.32 6.46 -14.78
CA VAL A 120 -0.42 5.80 -15.74
C VAL A 120 0.37 6.82 -16.56
N LYS A 121 -0.26 7.90 -17.03
CA LYS A 121 0.44 8.97 -17.76
C LYS A 121 1.50 9.63 -16.87
N ASN A 122 1.15 10.00 -15.65
CA ASN A 122 2.10 10.63 -14.72
C ASN A 122 3.29 9.71 -14.42
N ALA A 123 3.06 8.41 -14.18
CA ALA A 123 4.13 7.45 -13.97
C ALA A 123 5.05 7.30 -15.21
N ALA A 124 4.48 7.34 -16.42
CA ALA A 124 5.27 7.32 -17.66
C ALA A 124 6.10 8.60 -17.85
N ASP A 125 5.54 9.76 -17.50
CA ASP A 125 6.24 11.04 -17.59
C ASP A 125 7.35 11.15 -16.53
N GLU A 126 7.13 10.67 -15.31
CA GLU A 126 8.14 10.57 -14.25
C GLU A 126 9.29 9.62 -14.64
N ALA A 127 8.98 8.48 -15.26
CA ALA A 127 9.98 7.56 -15.76
C ALA A 127 10.85 8.19 -16.84
N LYS A 128 10.25 8.89 -17.80
CA LYS A 128 10.99 9.62 -18.85
C LYS A 128 11.86 10.73 -18.27
N ALA A 129 11.34 11.49 -17.29
CA ALA A 129 12.10 12.54 -16.62
C ALA A 129 13.33 11.98 -15.88
N SER A 130 13.20 10.81 -15.25
CA SER A 130 14.32 10.14 -14.59
C SER A 130 15.37 9.62 -15.56
N GLU A 131 14.97 9.11 -16.73
CA GLU A 131 15.90 8.69 -17.80
C GLU A 131 16.67 9.87 -18.37
N VAL A 132 16.01 11.00 -18.61
CA VAL A 132 16.66 12.23 -19.08
C VAL A 132 17.66 12.76 -18.04
N ALA A 133 17.29 12.77 -16.76
CA ALA A 133 18.20 13.18 -15.69
C ALA A 133 19.42 12.25 -15.56
N ALA A 134 19.23 10.94 -15.73
CA ALA A 134 20.31 9.96 -15.70
C ALA A 134 21.26 10.07 -16.93
N SER A 135 20.76 10.47 -18.09
CA SER A 135 21.59 10.71 -19.28
C SER A 135 22.45 11.97 -19.14
N GLN A 136 21.87 13.05 -18.60
CA GLN A 136 22.60 14.31 -18.37
C GLN A 136 23.74 14.16 -17.32
N THR A 137 23.56 13.29 -16.33
CA THR A 137 24.62 12.98 -15.37
C THR A 137 25.76 12.18 -15.99
N LYS A 138 25.48 11.31 -16.97
CA LYS A 138 26.54 10.57 -17.69
C LYS A 138 27.36 11.49 -18.60
N ASP A 139 26.73 12.42 -19.29
CA ASP A 139 27.45 13.38 -20.16
C ASP A 139 28.32 14.35 -19.37
N SER A 140 27.91 14.72 -18.15
CA SER A 140 28.72 15.58 -17.28
C SER A 140 29.93 14.85 -16.64
N ILE A 141 29.86 13.54 -16.50
CA ILE A 141 31.01 12.72 -16.00
C ILE A 141 32.03 12.49 -17.11
N THR A 142 31.58 12.27 -18.36
CA THR A 142 32.47 12.09 -19.51
C THR A 142 33.20 13.41 -19.89
N ALA A 143 32.56 14.55 -19.72
CA ALA A 143 33.18 15.85 -19.97
C ALA A 143 34.29 16.20 -18.95
N LYS A 144 34.21 15.70 -17.72
CA LYS A 144 35.25 15.91 -16.68
C LYS A 144 36.44 14.96 -16.81
N SER A 145 36.36 13.85 -17.52
CA SER A 145 37.47 12.91 -17.69
C SER A 145 38.41 13.26 -18.84
N ASN A 146 38.07 14.20 -19.69
CA ASN A 146 38.89 14.62 -20.85
C ASN A 146 39.83 15.80 -20.56
N ASP A 147 39.79 16.37 -19.33
CA ASP A 147 40.61 17.54 -18.98
C ASP A 147 41.82 17.23 -18.05
N THR A 148 42.17 15.94 -17.92
CA THR A 148 43.32 15.55 -17.05
C THR A 148 44.39 14.74 -17.80
N THR A 149 44.71 15.15 -19.03
CA THR A 149 45.83 14.55 -19.75
C THR A 149 46.61 15.62 -20.52
N VAL A 150 47.22 16.55 -19.85
CA VAL A 150 48.40 17.26 -20.35
C VAL A 150 49.14 17.76 -19.09
N VAL A 151 50.31 17.28 -18.86
CA VAL A 151 51.57 17.82 -18.33
C VAL A 151 52.31 16.78 -17.50
N ALA A 152 53.16 16.04 -18.14
CA ALA A 152 54.37 15.48 -17.52
C ALA A 152 55.40 15.22 -18.65
N GLN A 153 56.09 16.24 -19.10
CA GLN A 153 57.38 16.07 -19.76
C GLN A 153 58.33 17.19 -19.30
N ALA A 154 59.58 16.78 -19.13
CA ALA A 154 60.79 17.53 -18.80
C ALA A 154 60.96 17.81 -17.27
N GLU A 155 62.07 17.41 -16.61
CA GLU A 155 63.47 17.50 -17.04
C GLU A 155 64.33 16.48 -16.29
N MET A 156 65.20 15.81 -17.07
CA MET A 156 66.45 15.21 -16.56
C MET A 156 67.58 16.18 -16.92
N LYS A 157 68.28 16.65 -15.89
CA LYS A 157 69.70 16.93 -15.96
C LYS A 157 70.30 16.78 -14.58
#